data_ec1ef93995096e307876908c15bceac1
#
_entry.id   ec1ef93995096e307876908c15bceac1
#
_cell.length_a   1.000
_cell.length_b   1.000
_cell.length_c   1.000
_cell.angle_alpha   90.00
_cell.angle_beta   90.00
_cell.angle_gamma   90.00
#
_symmetry.space_group_name_H-M   'P 1'
#
loop_
_entity.id
_entity.type
_entity.pdbx_description
1 polymer ?
#
loop_
_entity_poly.entity_id
_entity_poly.type
_entity_poly.pdbx_seq_one_letter_code
_entity_poly.pdbx_strand_id
1 'polypeptide(L)'
;MPVVALVGHRTGGHLKSGQTGGLYWGGQTGGLYWGGQGGVPGVAPDRTPVQLALSDPTRKPRGRRAPVVVIPDTGLGEHPWFAGGDLASERRSLLGWPVLPDGRPDPWPEGTGVVDELTGALDPLSGHGTFIAGVVRQAAPGARIVALPVLDSAGLAAEQDVVRTLVVLLVLHLIRQEQGRDDFGDAGGVVDVLNLSLGFYHQDGKVKEHPVRSLLEIFGRSGVGVVAAAGNQATRTPMYPAGWALPDGTTPDTRKAVPLVCVGALNPDRCSVALFSNAGPWVTTHRPGVNIVSTLPVTFDASAQPARRVGTDPGTRATPDPDDFRGGFGVWSGTSFAAPWLAGQLADHLAARLAADDDGDAAAALRGRAGAALHTLLVEEGRC
;
A
#
# COMPACT_ATOMS: atom_id res chain seq x y z
N MET A 1 -16.36 -3.78 17.76
CA MET A 1 -15.94 -2.65 16.91
C MET A 1 -15.60 -3.20 15.56
N PRO A 2 -16.01 -2.57 14.44
CA PRO A 2 -15.55 -3.00 13.14
C PRO A 2 -14.03 -2.84 13.05
N VAL A 3 -13.38 -3.79 12.40
CA VAL A 3 -11.94 -3.84 12.20
C VAL A 3 -11.67 -3.63 10.72
N VAL A 4 -10.84 -2.65 10.41
CA VAL A 4 -10.32 -2.44 9.05
C VAL A 4 -9.15 -3.40 8.86
N ALA A 5 -9.22 -4.17 7.79
CA ALA A 5 -8.19 -5.14 7.47
C ALA A 5 -7.47 -4.76 6.18
N LEU A 6 -6.23 -5.18 6.06
CA LEU A 6 -5.49 -5.08 4.82
C LEU A 6 -6.16 -5.84 3.69
N VAL A 7 -5.86 -5.40 2.49
CA VAL A 7 -6.12 -6.12 1.25
C VAL A 7 -5.15 -7.31 1.17
N GLY A 8 -5.25 -8.18 2.14
CA GLY A 8 -4.47 -9.39 2.21
C GLY A 8 -5.34 -10.63 2.00
N HIS A 9 -4.73 -11.78 2.05
CA HIS A 9 -5.40 -13.05 1.85
C HIS A 9 -6.21 -13.50 3.04
N ARG A 10 -7.38 -14.02 2.73
CA ARG A 10 -7.98 -15.05 3.55
C ARG A 10 -7.40 -16.40 3.10
N THR A 11 -6.54 -17.03 3.87
CA THR A 11 -6.27 -18.44 3.70
C THR A 11 -7.52 -19.19 4.12
N GLY A 12 -8.20 -19.80 3.17
CA GLY A 12 -9.28 -20.72 3.44
C GLY A 12 -8.72 -21.98 4.11
N GLY A 13 -8.39 -21.89 5.39
CA GLY A 13 -8.26 -23.06 6.21
C GLY A 13 -9.65 -23.72 6.30
N HIS A 14 -9.77 -24.99 5.95
CA HIS A 14 -10.95 -25.77 6.29
C HIS A 14 -11.09 -25.78 7.81
N LEU A 15 -11.89 -24.86 8.32
CA LEU A 15 -12.30 -24.88 9.72
C LEU A 15 -13.22 -26.09 9.91
N LYS A 16 -12.77 -27.05 10.69
CA LYS A 16 -13.67 -28.07 11.24
C LYS A 16 -14.74 -27.34 12.03
N SER A 17 -15.99 -27.75 11.87
CA SER A 17 -17.15 -27.21 12.56
C SER A 17 -16.87 -27.03 14.06
N GLY A 18 -16.94 -25.81 14.56
CA GLY A 18 -16.80 -25.49 15.99
C GLY A 18 -15.72 -24.48 16.35
N GLN A 19 -14.89 -24.03 15.41
CA GLN A 19 -13.94 -22.95 15.66
C GLN A 19 -14.48 -21.64 15.08
N THR A 20 -14.63 -20.63 15.91
CA THR A 20 -14.87 -19.25 15.49
C THR A 20 -13.72 -18.84 14.58
N GLY A 21 -14.04 -18.59 13.31
CA GLY A 21 -13.04 -18.32 12.28
C GLY A 21 -12.22 -17.10 12.59
N GLY A 22 -10.96 -17.29 12.90
CA GLY A 22 -9.96 -16.24 12.81
C GLY A 22 -9.79 -15.87 11.33
N LEU A 23 -9.81 -14.59 11.04
CA LEU A 23 -9.45 -14.07 9.73
C LEU A 23 -7.92 -14.08 9.65
N TYR A 24 -7.37 -14.96 8.84
CA TYR A 24 -5.93 -15.00 8.56
C TYR A 24 -5.63 -14.14 7.34
N TRP A 25 -4.77 -13.17 7.52
CA TRP A 25 -4.36 -12.19 6.52
C TRP A 25 -2.90 -12.41 6.17
N GLY A 26 -2.57 -12.19 4.94
CA GLY A 26 -1.24 -12.41 4.43
C GLY A 26 -1.06 -13.79 3.81
N GLY A 27 -0.21 -13.87 2.84
CA GLY A 27 0.02 -15.04 2.05
C GLY A 27 0.66 -16.18 2.82
N GLN A 28 -0.09 -16.88 3.63
CA GLN A 28 0.39 -18.08 4.34
C GLN A 28 0.62 -19.30 3.43
N THR A 29 0.58 -19.12 2.15
CA THR A 29 0.76 -20.23 1.22
C THR A 29 2.17 -20.38 0.70
N GLY A 30 3.08 -19.49 1.10
CA GLY A 30 4.49 -19.58 0.73
C GLY A 30 5.14 -20.92 1.07
N GLY A 31 4.73 -21.54 2.18
CA GLY A 31 5.21 -22.85 2.59
C GLY A 31 4.84 -24.01 1.67
N LEU A 32 3.84 -23.86 0.82
CA LEU A 32 3.39 -24.89 -0.11
C LEU A 32 4.05 -24.81 -1.50
N TYR A 33 4.83 -23.78 -1.75
CA TYR A 33 5.43 -23.52 -3.07
C TYR A 33 6.82 -24.12 -3.29
N TRP A 34 7.24 -24.97 -2.42
CA TRP A 34 8.44 -25.75 -2.60
C TRP A 34 8.28 -26.77 -3.74
N GLY A 35 8.53 -26.32 -4.93
CA GLY A 35 8.49 -27.18 -6.09
C GLY A 35 7.42 -26.86 -7.12
N GLY A 36 6.80 -25.69 -7.08
CA GLY A 36 5.96 -25.21 -8.17
C GLY A 36 4.65 -25.95 -8.38
N GLN A 37 4.15 -26.67 -7.39
CA GLN A 37 2.88 -27.37 -7.51
C GLN A 37 1.89 -26.97 -6.42
N GLY A 38 0.73 -26.46 -6.83
CA GLY A 38 -0.46 -26.49 -6.02
C GLY A 38 -0.79 -25.24 -5.23
N GLY A 39 -0.58 -24.05 -5.79
CA GLY A 39 -1.21 -22.85 -5.25
C GLY A 39 -2.72 -22.99 -5.19
N VAL A 40 -3.34 -22.60 -4.09
CA VAL A 40 -4.79 -22.53 -4.02
C VAL A 40 -5.25 -21.49 -5.06
N PRO A 41 -6.10 -21.87 -6.02
CA PRO A 41 -6.62 -20.93 -7.00
C PRO A 41 -7.25 -19.71 -6.32
N GLY A 42 -6.90 -18.51 -6.74
CA GLY A 42 -7.42 -17.27 -6.18
C GLY A 42 -6.72 -16.78 -4.90
N VAL A 43 -5.57 -17.35 -4.54
CA VAL A 43 -4.75 -16.88 -3.42
C VAL A 43 -3.48 -16.23 -3.96
N ALA A 44 -3.14 -14.98 -3.52
CA ALA A 44 -1.89 -14.33 -3.89
C ALA A 44 -0.71 -15.00 -3.17
N PRO A 45 0.42 -15.23 -3.85
CA PRO A 45 1.62 -15.75 -3.22
C PRO A 45 2.15 -14.80 -2.14
N ASP A 46 2.66 -15.37 -1.05
CA ASP A 46 3.35 -14.63 0.00
C ASP A 46 4.70 -14.11 -0.48
N ARG A 47 5.29 -13.25 0.33
CA ARG A 47 6.64 -12.74 0.10
C ARG A 47 7.66 -13.87 0.05
N THR A 48 8.53 -13.80 -0.91
CA THR A 48 9.65 -14.71 -1.09
C THR A 48 10.96 -13.93 -1.15
N PRO A 49 12.06 -14.46 -0.59
CA PRO A 49 13.35 -13.82 -0.71
C PRO A 49 13.81 -13.79 -2.16
N VAL A 50 14.55 -12.75 -2.51
CA VAL A 50 15.18 -12.61 -3.81
C VAL A 50 16.61 -12.10 -3.63
N GLN A 51 17.55 -12.76 -4.25
CA GLN A 51 18.92 -12.27 -4.34
C GLN A 51 19.04 -11.34 -5.54
N LEU A 52 18.93 -10.05 -5.27
CA LEU A 52 18.97 -9.01 -6.28
C LEU A 52 19.65 -7.77 -5.71
N ALA A 53 20.53 -7.18 -6.48
CA ALA A 53 21.08 -5.86 -6.20
C ALA A 53 20.41 -4.85 -7.12
N LEU A 54 19.38 -4.18 -6.64
CA LEU A 54 18.80 -3.03 -7.31
C LEU A 54 19.47 -1.75 -6.79
N SER A 55 19.96 -0.93 -7.71
CA SER A 55 20.42 0.41 -7.35
C SER A 55 19.26 1.27 -6.88
N ASP A 56 19.55 2.18 -5.93
CA ASP A 56 18.57 3.16 -5.47
C ASP A 56 18.08 4.01 -6.65
N PRO A 57 16.79 3.99 -6.99
CA PRO A 57 16.24 4.78 -8.07
C PRO A 57 16.00 6.25 -7.68
N THR A 58 16.20 6.62 -6.42
CA THR A 58 15.91 7.97 -5.90
C THR A 58 16.56 9.06 -6.75
N ARG A 59 15.79 10.07 -7.08
CA ARG A 59 16.21 11.24 -7.86
C ARG A 59 15.78 12.53 -7.18
N LYS A 60 16.52 13.60 -7.41
CA LYS A 60 16.11 14.93 -6.94
C LYS A 60 14.79 15.33 -7.61
N PRO A 61 13.87 15.95 -6.87
CA PRO A 61 12.65 16.51 -7.45
C PRO A 61 12.98 17.48 -8.59
N ARG A 62 12.17 17.47 -9.64
CA ARG A 62 12.36 18.35 -10.81
C ARG A 62 11.59 19.67 -10.74
N GLY A 63 10.56 19.73 -9.89
CA GLY A 63 9.69 20.89 -9.73
C GLY A 63 10.05 21.74 -8.51
N ARG A 64 9.20 22.75 -8.25
CA ARG A 64 9.30 23.62 -7.07
C ARG A 64 9.26 22.83 -5.75
N ARG A 65 8.61 21.68 -5.75
CA ARG A 65 8.57 20.70 -4.65
C ARG A 65 8.44 19.28 -5.17
N ALA A 66 8.73 18.30 -4.33
CA ALA A 66 8.39 16.91 -4.59
C ALA A 66 6.87 16.69 -4.45
N PRO A 67 6.23 15.92 -5.33
CA PRO A 67 4.89 15.42 -5.04
C PRO A 67 4.93 14.47 -3.84
N VAL A 68 3.87 14.51 -3.04
CA VAL A 68 3.77 13.78 -1.78
C VAL A 68 2.82 12.61 -1.90
N VAL A 69 3.31 11.41 -1.66
CA VAL A 69 2.52 10.18 -1.56
C VAL A 69 2.43 9.75 -0.11
N VAL A 70 1.22 9.70 0.43
CA VAL A 70 0.96 9.24 1.79
C VAL A 70 0.48 7.79 1.75
N ILE A 71 1.04 6.95 2.62
CA ILE A 71 0.79 5.51 2.69
C ILE A 71 0.39 5.15 4.13
N PRO A 72 -0.92 5.14 4.46
CA PRO A 72 -1.41 4.54 5.70
C PRO A 72 -1.35 3.01 5.59
N ASP A 73 -0.41 2.39 6.30
CA ASP A 73 -0.12 0.95 6.21
C ASP A 73 0.59 0.46 7.48
N THR A 74 1.45 -0.54 7.41
CA THR A 74 2.23 -1.06 8.55
C THR A 74 3.38 -0.14 8.98
N GLY A 75 3.80 0.81 8.15
CA GLY A 75 4.88 1.76 8.45
C GLY A 75 6.00 1.78 7.41
N LEU A 76 7.20 2.18 7.83
CA LEU A 76 8.40 2.23 6.99
C LEU A 76 9.61 1.73 7.77
N GLY A 77 10.20 0.63 7.35
CA GLY A 77 11.39 0.05 7.95
C GLY A 77 12.69 0.60 7.35
N GLU A 78 13.79 0.22 7.98
CA GLU A 78 15.12 0.60 7.52
C GLU A 78 15.46 -0.06 6.19
N HIS A 79 15.79 0.77 5.20
CA HIS A 79 16.29 0.31 3.92
C HIS A 79 17.20 1.39 3.29
N PRO A 80 18.28 1.02 2.58
CA PRO A 80 19.20 1.98 1.96
C PRO A 80 18.52 3.02 1.06
N TRP A 81 17.45 2.66 0.37
CA TRP A 81 16.67 3.59 -0.47
C TRP A 81 15.95 4.69 0.30
N PHE A 82 15.83 4.58 1.62
CA PHE A 82 15.14 5.52 2.49
C PHE A 82 16.07 6.20 3.51
N ALA A 83 17.35 5.86 3.48
CA ALA A 83 18.33 6.28 4.49
C ALA A 83 18.58 7.80 4.54
N GLY A 84 18.29 8.55 3.48
CA GLY A 84 18.50 10.00 3.43
C GLY A 84 17.44 10.83 4.17
N GLY A 85 16.29 10.26 4.53
CA GLY A 85 15.20 10.94 5.23
C GLY A 85 14.45 12.02 4.44
N ASP A 86 15.09 12.61 3.43
CA ASP A 86 14.56 13.76 2.70
C ASP A 86 13.33 13.43 1.83
N LEU A 87 13.28 12.24 1.26
CA LEU A 87 12.23 11.80 0.35
C LEU A 87 11.45 10.57 0.85
N ALA A 88 11.69 10.10 2.06
CA ALA A 88 10.88 9.05 2.69
C ALA A 88 10.93 9.20 4.21
N SER A 89 9.80 9.12 4.87
CA SER A 89 9.73 9.20 6.33
C SER A 89 8.51 8.47 6.87
N GLU A 90 8.66 7.86 8.05
CA GLU A 90 7.54 7.41 8.85
C GLU A 90 7.08 8.54 9.78
N ARG A 91 5.77 8.70 9.92
CA ARG A 91 5.18 9.66 10.86
C ARG A 91 4.26 8.91 11.84
N ARG A 92 4.66 8.87 13.10
CA ARG A 92 3.89 8.29 14.20
C ARG A 92 2.93 9.27 14.86
N SER A 93 3.02 10.54 14.49
CA SER A 93 2.07 11.58 14.89
C SER A 93 1.87 12.60 13.77
N LEU A 94 0.69 13.19 13.73
CA LEU A 94 0.31 14.29 12.84
C LEU A 94 -0.32 15.39 13.69
N LEU A 95 0.15 16.64 13.57
CA LEU A 95 -0.32 17.78 14.39
C LEU A 95 -0.33 17.49 15.90
N GLY A 96 0.62 16.70 16.40
CA GLY A 96 0.69 16.27 17.80
C GLY A 96 -0.28 15.13 18.19
N TRP A 97 -1.13 14.67 17.27
CA TRP A 97 -2.00 13.51 17.49
C TRP A 97 -1.30 12.21 17.08
N PRO A 98 -1.30 11.17 17.92
CA PRO A 98 -0.69 9.90 17.55
C PRO A 98 -1.49 9.25 16.41
N VAL A 99 -0.76 8.71 15.43
CA VAL A 99 -1.33 7.88 14.35
C VAL A 99 -1.80 6.54 14.91
N LEU A 100 -1.01 6.00 15.84
CA LEU A 100 -1.34 4.78 16.58
C LEU A 100 -2.05 5.09 17.88
N PRO A 101 -2.95 4.22 18.35
CA PRO A 101 -3.47 4.32 19.70
C PRO A 101 -2.34 4.18 20.72
N ASP A 102 -2.46 4.92 21.83
CA ASP A 102 -1.54 4.79 22.96
C ASP A 102 -1.52 3.34 23.47
N GLY A 103 -0.33 2.77 23.61
CA GLY A 103 -0.13 1.45 24.19
C GLY A 103 0.01 0.27 23.21
N ARG A 104 0.16 0.48 21.91
CA ARG A 104 0.60 -0.62 21.04
C ARG A 104 2.02 -1.06 21.41
N PRO A 105 2.27 -2.36 21.55
CA PRO A 105 3.60 -2.85 21.92
C PRO A 105 4.63 -2.63 20.79
N ASP A 106 5.87 -2.30 21.17
CA ASP A 106 7.05 -2.58 20.35
C ASP A 106 7.33 -4.10 20.43
N PRO A 107 7.80 -4.76 19.37
CA PRO A 107 8.36 -4.18 18.16
C PRO A 107 7.31 -3.83 17.10
N TRP A 108 7.62 -2.77 16.35
CA TRP A 108 6.79 -2.34 15.23
C TRP A 108 6.98 -3.26 14.01
N PRO A 109 5.94 -3.52 13.17
CA PRO A 109 6.02 -4.47 12.06
C PRO A 109 7.14 -4.24 11.06
N GLU A 110 7.62 -3.00 10.98
CA GLU A 110 8.68 -2.61 10.05
C GLU A 110 10.09 -2.55 10.71
N GLY A 111 10.17 -2.82 11.99
CA GLY A 111 11.44 -2.88 12.71
C GLY A 111 12.17 -4.22 12.51
N THR A 112 12.10 -5.08 13.51
CA THR A 112 12.70 -6.43 13.46
C THR A 112 11.80 -7.47 12.80
N GLY A 113 10.58 -7.08 12.44
CA GLY A 113 9.50 -8.00 12.11
C GLY A 113 8.86 -8.59 13.36
N VAL A 114 7.57 -8.86 13.29
CA VAL A 114 6.84 -9.57 14.35
C VAL A 114 6.81 -11.04 14.00
N VAL A 115 7.11 -11.88 14.96
CA VAL A 115 7.30 -13.33 14.78
C VAL A 115 6.26 -14.09 15.56
N ASP A 116 5.64 -15.08 14.93
CA ASP A 116 4.80 -16.06 15.62
C ASP A 116 5.68 -16.90 16.56
N GLU A 117 5.37 -16.87 17.87
CA GLU A 117 6.17 -17.53 18.90
C GLU A 117 6.22 -19.07 18.76
N LEU A 118 5.23 -19.67 18.11
CA LEU A 118 5.14 -21.11 17.97
C LEU A 118 5.88 -21.61 16.72
N THR A 119 5.84 -20.86 15.65
CA THR A 119 6.38 -21.29 14.35
C THR A 119 7.70 -20.62 13.99
N GLY A 120 8.01 -19.46 14.59
CA GLY A 120 9.17 -18.65 14.22
C GLY A 120 9.06 -17.98 12.85
N ALA A 121 7.86 -17.95 12.27
CA ALA A 121 7.61 -17.27 11.00
C ALA A 121 7.25 -15.80 11.24
N LEU A 122 7.65 -14.94 10.31
CA LEU A 122 7.21 -13.54 10.29
C LEU A 122 5.68 -13.47 10.19
N ASP A 123 5.11 -12.55 10.94
CA ASP A 123 3.69 -12.21 10.79
C ASP A 123 3.37 -11.82 9.34
N PRO A 124 2.15 -12.11 8.89
CA PRO A 124 1.79 -12.05 7.46
C PRO A 124 2.11 -10.73 6.78
N LEU A 125 2.06 -9.61 7.51
CA LEU A 125 2.20 -8.29 6.91
C LEU A 125 3.37 -7.47 7.46
N SER A 126 4.27 -8.08 8.20
CA SER A 126 5.56 -7.46 8.51
C SER A 126 6.28 -7.09 7.21
N GLY A 127 6.69 -5.83 7.09
CA GLY A 127 7.36 -5.31 5.88
C GLY A 127 6.44 -4.82 4.76
N HIS A 128 5.11 -4.90 4.91
CA HIS A 128 4.18 -4.56 3.83
C HIS A 128 4.25 -3.08 3.44
N GLY A 129 4.27 -2.17 4.41
CA GLY A 129 4.38 -0.74 4.14
C GLY A 129 5.72 -0.36 3.50
N THR A 130 6.82 -0.98 3.95
CA THR A 130 8.14 -0.80 3.32
C THR A 130 8.15 -1.30 1.88
N PHE A 131 7.50 -2.43 1.61
CA PHE A 131 7.37 -2.97 0.25
C PHE A 131 6.58 -2.02 -0.67
N ILE A 132 5.46 -1.48 -0.20
CA ILE A 132 4.65 -0.48 -0.91
C ILE A 132 5.47 0.78 -1.18
N ALA A 133 6.22 1.28 -0.18
CA ALA A 133 7.09 2.44 -0.34
C ALA A 133 8.14 2.22 -1.44
N GLY A 134 8.72 1.03 -1.52
CA GLY A 134 9.65 0.67 -2.59
C GLY A 134 9.00 0.62 -3.97
N VAL A 135 7.76 0.16 -4.08
CA VAL A 135 7.00 0.22 -5.34
C VAL A 135 6.77 1.66 -5.78
N VAL A 136 6.32 2.53 -4.86
CA VAL A 136 6.16 3.97 -5.14
C VAL A 136 7.50 4.59 -5.55
N ARG A 137 8.60 4.27 -4.85
CA ARG A 137 9.94 4.77 -5.17
C ARG A 137 10.40 4.38 -6.57
N GLN A 138 10.11 3.16 -7.02
CA GLN A 138 10.42 2.70 -8.38
C GLN A 138 9.60 3.45 -9.44
N ALA A 139 8.32 3.68 -9.18
CA ALA A 139 7.42 4.36 -10.12
C ALA A 139 7.60 5.88 -10.13
N ALA A 140 7.98 6.49 -9.00
CA ALA A 140 8.18 7.93 -8.82
C ALA A 140 9.48 8.22 -8.03
N PRO A 141 10.64 8.13 -8.66
CA PRO A 141 11.94 8.30 -8.00
C PRO A 141 12.13 9.64 -7.26
N GLY A 142 11.46 10.70 -7.70
CA GLY A 142 11.52 12.03 -7.11
C GLY A 142 10.38 12.37 -6.15
N ALA A 143 9.47 11.43 -5.91
CA ALA A 143 8.36 11.67 -4.98
C ALA A 143 8.80 11.58 -3.52
N ARG A 144 8.16 12.34 -2.67
CA ARG A 144 8.26 12.22 -1.22
C ARG A 144 7.23 11.22 -0.72
N ILE A 145 7.67 10.26 0.08
CA ILE A 145 6.85 9.21 0.66
C ILE A 145 6.67 9.49 2.15
N VAL A 146 5.43 9.46 2.61
CA VAL A 146 5.08 9.57 4.03
C VAL A 146 4.30 8.33 4.44
N ALA A 147 4.94 7.45 5.18
CA ALA A 147 4.29 6.26 5.74
C ALA A 147 3.64 6.60 7.08
N LEU A 148 2.40 6.15 7.24
CA LEU A 148 1.63 6.29 8.48
C LEU A 148 1.33 4.89 9.01
N PRO A 149 1.93 4.49 10.13
CA PRO A 149 1.72 3.16 10.70
C PRO A 149 0.33 3.07 11.35
N VAL A 150 -0.67 2.60 10.61
CA VAL A 150 -2.06 2.44 11.06
C VAL A 150 -2.46 0.99 11.26
N LEU A 151 -1.69 0.05 10.69
CA LEU A 151 -1.96 -1.38 10.74
C LEU A 151 -0.94 -2.09 11.62
N ASP A 152 -1.34 -3.17 12.27
CA ASP A 152 -0.42 -4.07 12.94
C ASP A 152 0.21 -5.09 11.96
N SER A 153 1.06 -5.97 12.47
CA SER A 153 1.75 -6.99 11.68
C SER A 153 0.83 -8.07 11.10
N ALA A 154 -0.38 -8.24 11.68
CA ALA A 154 -1.43 -9.09 11.14
C ALA A 154 -2.29 -8.35 10.09
N GLY A 155 -2.06 -7.06 9.89
CA GLY A 155 -2.80 -6.21 8.96
C GLY A 155 -4.15 -5.74 9.49
N LEU A 156 -4.28 -5.62 10.78
CA LEU A 156 -5.50 -5.19 11.42
C LEU A 156 -5.37 -3.78 11.99
N ALA A 157 -6.45 -3.02 11.93
CA ALA A 157 -6.61 -1.77 12.64
C ALA A 157 -8.03 -1.61 13.15
N ALA A 158 -8.22 -0.88 14.24
CA ALA A 158 -9.54 -0.43 14.61
C ALA A 158 -10.00 0.66 13.63
N GLU A 159 -11.23 0.57 13.15
CA GLU A 159 -11.80 1.55 12.21
C GLU A 159 -11.66 2.98 12.72
N GLN A 160 -11.92 3.21 14.00
CA GLN A 160 -11.79 4.52 14.63
C GLN A 160 -10.38 5.13 14.51
N ASP A 161 -9.33 4.31 14.52
CA ASP A 161 -7.94 4.76 14.42
C ASP A 161 -7.62 5.18 13.00
N VAL A 162 -8.11 4.42 12.01
CA VAL A 162 -8.01 4.79 10.59
C VAL A 162 -8.78 6.08 10.31
N VAL A 163 -10.02 6.19 10.79
CA VAL A 163 -10.84 7.40 10.65
C VAL A 163 -10.14 8.61 11.27
N ARG A 164 -9.65 8.47 12.51
CA ARG A 164 -8.91 9.54 13.20
C ARG A 164 -7.68 9.98 12.41
N THR A 165 -6.87 9.04 11.94
CA THR A 165 -5.67 9.33 11.15
C THR A 165 -6.02 10.07 9.86
N LEU A 166 -7.05 9.63 9.13
CA LEU A 166 -7.51 10.30 7.92
C LEU A 166 -8.07 11.71 8.20
N VAL A 167 -8.78 11.91 9.31
CA VAL A 167 -9.26 13.24 9.73
C VAL A 167 -8.08 14.18 9.99
N VAL A 168 -7.10 13.75 10.79
CA VAL A 168 -5.94 14.59 11.12
C VAL A 168 -5.09 14.87 9.87
N LEU A 169 -4.92 13.88 9.00
CA LEU A 169 -4.23 14.06 7.72
C LEU A 169 -4.95 15.06 6.81
N LEU A 170 -6.28 15.00 6.75
CA LEU A 170 -7.08 15.94 5.97
C LEU A 170 -6.95 17.37 6.54
N VAL A 171 -7.05 17.53 7.85
CA VAL A 171 -6.87 18.83 8.51
C VAL A 171 -5.48 19.39 8.21
N LEU A 172 -4.44 18.59 8.34
CA LEU A 172 -3.08 18.97 7.99
C LEU A 172 -2.97 19.42 6.52
N HIS A 173 -3.54 18.66 5.60
CA HIS A 173 -3.56 18.98 4.18
C HIS A 173 -4.25 20.35 3.92
N LEU A 174 -5.43 20.59 4.49
CA LEU A 174 -6.17 21.83 4.32
C LEU A 174 -5.43 23.03 4.91
N ILE A 175 -4.84 22.90 6.10
CA ILE A 175 -4.01 23.96 6.70
C ILE A 175 -2.84 24.31 5.78
N ARG A 176 -2.19 23.30 5.18
CA ARG A 176 -1.05 23.52 4.28
C ARG A 176 -1.46 24.17 2.96
N GLN A 177 -2.63 23.84 2.44
CA GLN A 177 -3.19 24.52 1.27
C GLN A 177 -3.39 26.02 1.53
N GLU A 178 -3.99 26.37 2.67
CA GLU A 178 -4.24 27.78 3.04
C GLU A 178 -2.96 28.57 3.31
N GLN A 179 -1.96 27.93 3.91
CA GLN A 179 -0.69 28.58 4.24
C GLN A 179 0.27 28.71 3.05
N GLY A 180 0.00 28.03 1.94
CA GLY A 180 0.90 28.02 0.77
C GLY A 180 2.30 27.48 1.08
N ARG A 181 2.43 26.64 2.11
CA ARG A 181 3.73 26.11 2.53
C ARG A 181 4.07 24.83 1.80
N ASP A 182 5.23 24.86 1.15
CA ASP A 182 5.78 23.75 0.38
C ASP A 182 6.74 22.86 1.19
N ASP A 183 7.13 23.32 2.38
CA ASP A 183 8.11 22.60 3.19
C ASP A 183 7.47 21.42 3.92
N PHE A 184 8.08 20.28 3.70
CA PHE A 184 7.85 19.06 4.47
C PHE A 184 8.54 19.13 5.84
N GLY A 185 8.62 20.31 6.46
CA GLY A 185 9.04 20.45 7.83
C GLY A 185 8.33 19.42 8.73
N ASP A 186 8.58 19.42 10.01
CA ASP A 186 8.09 18.39 10.97
C ASP A 186 6.59 18.05 10.90
N ALA A 187 5.79 18.81 10.18
CA ALA A 187 4.35 18.65 10.07
C ALA A 187 3.83 18.14 8.71
N GLY A 188 4.70 17.83 7.74
CA GLY A 188 4.29 17.39 6.39
C GLY A 188 3.78 18.53 5.50
N GLY A 189 3.83 18.36 4.17
CA GLY A 189 3.34 19.28 3.16
C GLY A 189 1.91 18.99 2.70
N VAL A 190 1.53 19.58 1.58
CA VAL A 190 0.29 19.26 0.87
C VAL A 190 0.36 17.81 0.38
N VAL A 191 -0.69 17.05 0.61
CA VAL A 191 -0.80 15.67 0.10
C VAL A 191 -1.22 15.72 -1.37
N ASP A 192 -0.50 15.05 -2.25
CA ASP A 192 -0.86 14.92 -3.67
C ASP A 192 -1.56 13.59 -3.95
N VAL A 193 -1.07 12.51 -3.36
CA VAL A 193 -1.62 11.16 -3.56
C VAL A 193 -1.77 10.45 -2.23
N LEU A 194 -2.92 9.82 -2.02
CA LEU A 194 -3.20 8.95 -0.89
C LEU A 194 -3.33 7.51 -1.42
N ASN A 195 -2.40 6.63 -1.05
CA ASN A 195 -2.44 5.22 -1.41
C ASN A 195 -3.05 4.39 -0.28
N LEU A 196 -4.14 3.71 -0.57
CA LEU A 196 -4.86 2.86 0.37
C LEU A 196 -4.79 1.39 -0.06
N SER A 197 -3.72 0.71 0.35
CA SER A 197 -3.56 -0.73 0.15
C SER A 197 -4.24 -1.54 1.27
N LEU A 198 -5.33 -1.03 1.79
CA LEU A 198 -6.14 -1.56 2.89
C LEU A 198 -7.63 -1.50 2.56
N GLY A 199 -8.44 -2.29 3.26
CA GLY A 199 -9.88 -2.25 3.05
C GLY A 199 -10.67 -3.17 3.98
N PHE A 200 -11.99 -3.12 3.82
CA PHE A 200 -12.94 -3.91 4.59
C PHE A 200 -14.17 -4.29 3.77
N TYR A 201 -14.83 -5.36 4.18
CA TYR A 201 -16.14 -5.74 3.64
C TYR A 201 -17.24 -5.27 4.59
N HIS A 202 -18.18 -4.52 4.07
CA HIS A 202 -19.28 -3.98 4.86
C HIS A 202 -20.41 -5.01 5.04
N GLN A 203 -20.95 -5.11 6.26
CA GLN A 203 -21.96 -6.12 6.59
C GLN A 203 -23.40 -5.60 6.59
N ASP A 204 -23.61 -4.30 6.82
CA ASP A 204 -24.94 -3.75 7.16
C ASP A 204 -25.65 -3.02 6.03
N GLY A 205 -25.12 -2.96 4.82
CA GLY A 205 -25.70 -2.22 3.68
C GLY A 205 -25.64 -0.68 3.79
N LYS A 206 -25.23 -0.09 4.91
CA LYS A 206 -25.11 1.36 5.13
C LYS A 206 -23.80 1.97 4.63
N VAL A 207 -23.21 1.37 3.64
CA VAL A 207 -21.94 1.75 3.01
C VAL A 207 -21.88 3.21 2.56
N LYS A 208 -23.03 3.78 2.19
CA LYS A 208 -23.09 5.16 1.69
C LYS A 208 -22.87 6.22 2.78
N GLU A 209 -23.15 5.87 4.02
CA GLU A 209 -23.05 6.76 5.19
C GLU A 209 -21.75 6.59 5.96
N HIS A 210 -20.83 5.78 5.44
CA HIS A 210 -19.59 5.44 6.14
C HIS A 210 -18.65 6.67 6.25
N PRO A 211 -18.10 6.99 7.44
CA PRO A 211 -17.31 8.20 7.64
C PRO A 211 -16.06 8.26 6.74
N VAL A 212 -15.40 7.14 6.48
CA VAL A 212 -14.25 7.07 5.57
C VAL A 212 -14.63 7.57 4.17
N ARG A 213 -15.83 7.22 3.67
CA ARG A 213 -16.28 7.68 2.36
C ARG A 213 -16.32 9.21 2.27
N SER A 214 -16.94 9.84 3.25
CA SER A 214 -17.04 11.31 3.30
C SER A 214 -15.66 11.97 3.36
N LEU A 215 -14.73 11.40 4.11
CA LEU A 215 -13.35 11.89 4.18
C LEU A 215 -12.66 11.80 2.82
N LEU A 216 -12.76 10.65 2.13
CA LEU A 216 -12.14 10.47 0.81
C LEU A 216 -12.74 11.40 -0.25
N GLU A 217 -14.06 11.67 -0.18
CA GLU A 217 -14.70 12.67 -1.03
C GLU A 217 -14.15 14.09 -0.78
N ILE A 218 -13.84 14.44 0.48
CA ILE A 218 -13.23 15.74 0.81
C ILE A 218 -11.78 15.79 0.30
N PHE A 219 -11.00 14.72 0.46
CA PHE A 219 -9.66 14.64 -0.13
C PHE A 219 -9.72 14.88 -1.64
N GLY A 220 -10.62 14.22 -2.36
CA GLY A 220 -10.78 14.44 -3.80
C GLY A 220 -11.18 15.88 -4.14
N ARG A 221 -12.09 16.51 -3.37
CA ARG A 221 -12.45 17.93 -3.54
C ARG A 221 -11.30 18.89 -3.27
N SER A 222 -10.41 18.54 -2.34
CA SER A 222 -9.21 19.33 -2.04
C SER A 222 -8.04 19.09 -3.01
N GLY A 223 -8.20 18.15 -3.94
CA GLY A 223 -7.24 17.90 -5.03
C GLY A 223 -6.31 16.71 -4.82
N VAL A 224 -6.55 15.90 -3.81
CA VAL A 224 -5.77 14.68 -3.55
C VAL A 224 -6.24 13.55 -4.46
N GLY A 225 -5.32 12.90 -5.16
CA GLY A 225 -5.58 11.66 -5.87
C GLY A 225 -5.66 10.48 -4.90
N VAL A 226 -6.82 9.84 -4.77
CA VAL A 226 -6.98 8.67 -3.90
C VAL A 226 -6.93 7.40 -4.73
N VAL A 227 -6.00 6.51 -4.39
CA VAL A 227 -5.79 5.22 -5.06
C VAL A 227 -6.02 4.10 -4.05
N ALA A 228 -6.88 3.14 -4.37
CA ALA A 228 -7.22 2.04 -3.48
C ALA A 228 -7.09 0.68 -4.16
N ALA A 229 -6.60 -0.31 -3.43
CA ALA A 229 -6.46 -1.68 -3.90
C ALA A 229 -7.80 -2.42 -3.95
N ALA A 230 -8.06 -3.15 -5.04
CA ALA A 230 -9.34 -3.82 -5.29
C ALA A 230 -9.66 -4.96 -4.31
N GLY A 231 -8.64 -5.62 -3.76
CA GLY A 231 -8.76 -6.80 -2.90
C GLY A 231 -8.28 -8.08 -3.57
N ASN A 232 -7.97 -9.09 -2.73
CA ASN A 232 -7.27 -10.31 -3.14
C ASN A 232 -8.09 -11.60 -2.89
N GLN A 233 -9.42 -11.51 -2.81
CA GLN A 233 -10.28 -12.62 -2.43
C GLN A 233 -10.98 -13.29 -3.63
N ALA A 234 -10.58 -12.94 -4.86
CA ALA A 234 -11.18 -13.49 -6.08
C ALA A 234 -12.73 -13.36 -6.08
N THR A 235 -13.25 -12.26 -5.55
CA THR A 235 -14.69 -12.05 -5.38
C THR A 235 -15.21 -10.87 -6.19
N ARG A 236 -16.54 -10.88 -6.44
CA ARG A 236 -17.27 -9.74 -7.00
C ARG A 236 -17.93 -8.86 -5.92
N THR A 237 -17.73 -9.18 -4.66
CA THR A 237 -18.20 -8.34 -3.55
C THR A 237 -17.27 -7.13 -3.42
N PRO A 238 -17.81 -5.90 -3.45
CA PRO A 238 -16.97 -4.71 -3.30
C PRO A 238 -16.28 -4.68 -1.95
N MET A 239 -14.97 -4.49 -1.98
CA MET A 239 -14.18 -4.17 -0.80
C MET A 239 -14.01 -2.65 -0.72
N TYR A 240 -14.22 -2.07 0.44
CA TYR A 240 -14.11 -0.63 0.66
C TYR A 240 -12.77 -0.27 1.30
N PRO A 241 -12.17 0.87 0.90
CA PRO A 241 -12.75 2.00 0.17
C PRO A 241 -12.81 1.83 -1.36
N ALA A 242 -12.13 0.85 -1.96
CA ALA A 242 -12.09 0.67 -3.42
C ALA A 242 -13.48 0.59 -4.07
N GLY A 243 -14.43 -0.05 -3.39
CA GLY A 243 -15.82 -0.19 -3.86
C GLY A 243 -16.61 1.12 -4.00
N TRP A 244 -16.07 2.26 -3.55
CA TRP A 244 -16.64 3.60 -3.79
C TRP A 244 -16.07 4.28 -5.03
N ALA A 245 -15.15 3.65 -5.75
CA ALA A 245 -14.67 4.18 -7.01
C ALA A 245 -15.79 4.28 -8.04
N LEU A 246 -15.65 5.21 -8.98
CA LEU A 246 -16.57 5.32 -10.09
C LEU A 246 -16.51 4.06 -10.95
N PRO A 247 -17.64 3.61 -11.49
CA PRO A 247 -17.66 2.48 -12.42
C PRO A 247 -16.72 2.71 -13.60
N ASP A 248 -16.13 1.64 -14.12
CA ASP A 248 -15.33 1.66 -15.34
C ASP A 248 -16.07 2.34 -16.50
N GLY A 249 -15.38 3.14 -17.28
CA GLY A 249 -15.96 3.93 -18.39
C GLY A 249 -16.71 5.19 -17.95
N THR A 250 -16.81 5.49 -16.65
CA THR A 250 -17.40 6.75 -16.17
C THR A 250 -16.40 7.89 -16.34
N THR A 251 -16.77 8.95 -17.06
CA THR A 251 -15.96 10.17 -17.16
C THR A 251 -16.17 11.03 -15.90
N PRO A 252 -15.17 11.19 -15.03
CA PRO A 252 -15.29 12.00 -13.83
C PRO A 252 -15.25 13.51 -14.15
N ASP A 253 -16.04 14.32 -13.45
CA ASP A 253 -15.89 15.78 -13.47
C ASP A 253 -14.77 16.20 -12.50
N THR A 254 -13.54 16.14 -12.96
CA THR A 254 -12.35 16.46 -12.17
C THR A 254 -12.27 17.94 -11.73
N ARG A 255 -13.11 18.82 -12.30
CA ARG A 255 -13.22 20.21 -11.84
C ARG A 255 -13.83 20.29 -10.44
N LYS A 256 -14.68 19.34 -10.07
CA LYS A 256 -15.35 19.27 -8.78
C LYS A 256 -14.54 18.48 -7.75
N ALA A 257 -14.03 17.34 -8.15
CA ALA A 257 -13.23 16.47 -7.30
C ALA A 257 -12.35 15.53 -8.14
N VAL A 258 -11.17 15.20 -7.64
CA VAL A 258 -10.38 14.08 -8.15
C VAL A 258 -11.10 12.80 -7.75
N PRO A 259 -11.38 11.88 -8.68
CA PRO A 259 -12.07 10.64 -8.35
C PRO A 259 -11.15 9.69 -7.56
N LEU A 260 -11.76 8.88 -6.70
CA LEU A 260 -11.12 7.70 -6.15
C LEU A 260 -10.96 6.67 -7.27
N VAL A 261 -9.77 6.07 -7.37
CA VAL A 261 -9.42 5.06 -8.36
C VAL A 261 -9.20 3.72 -7.68
N CYS A 262 -9.90 2.70 -8.14
CA CYS A 262 -9.71 1.32 -7.72
C CYS A 262 -8.77 0.59 -8.67
N VAL A 263 -7.77 -0.11 -8.12
CA VAL A 263 -6.72 -0.79 -8.90
C VAL A 263 -6.75 -2.29 -8.66
N GLY A 264 -7.02 -3.05 -9.72
CA GLY A 264 -6.86 -4.51 -9.77
C GLY A 264 -5.43 -4.93 -10.14
N ALA A 265 -5.11 -6.19 -9.92
CA ALA A 265 -3.78 -6.74 -10.20
C ALA A 265 -3.72 -7.45 -11.56
N LEU A 266 -2.70 -7.11 -12.37
CA LEU A 266 -2.31 -7.86 -13.57
C LEU A 266 -1.23 -8.90 -13.25
N ASN A 267 -1.25 -9.96 -14.04
CA ASN A 267 -0.17 -10.93 -14.13
C ASN A 267 1.07 -10.34 -14.81
N PRO A 268 2.23 -11.03 -14.77
CA PRO A 268 3.47 -10.54 -15.41
C PRO A 268 3.38 -10.33 -16.93
N ASP A 269 2.42 -10.96 -17.61
CA ASP A 269 2.12 -10.74 -19.02
C ASP A 269 1.52 -9.34 -19.29
N ARG A 270 1.11 -8.61 -18.24
CA ARG A 270 0.47 -7.29 -18.25
C ARG A 270 -0.85 -7.23 -19.01
N CYS A 271 -1.42 -8.37 -19.36
CA CYS A 271 -2.66 -8.52 -20.13
C CYS A 271 -3.74 -9.21 -19.33
N SER A 272 -3.42 -10.29 -18.64
CA SER A 272 -4.39 -11.04 -17.86
C SER A 272 -4.48 -10.53 -16.42
N VAL A 273 -5.71 -10.50 -15.90
CA VAL A 273 -5.98 -10.16 -14.50
C VAL A 273 -5.60 -11.34 -13.60
N ALA A 274 -4.93 -11.07 -12.50
CA ALA A 274 -4.56 -12.10 -11.54
C ALA A 274 -5.80 -12.76 -10.94
N LEU A 275 -5.79 -14.09 -10.78
CA LEU A 275 -6.94 -14.85 -10.27
C LEU A 275 -7.41 -14.39 -8.90
N PHE A 276 -6.50 -13.93 -8.04
CA PHE A 276 -6.85 -13.45 -6.71
C PHE A 276 -7.50 -12.05 -6.72
N SER A 277 -7.29 -11.26 -7.78
CA SER A 277 -7.81 -9.89 -7.83
C SER A 277 -9.33 -9.89 -7.78
N ASN A 278 -9.89 -9.05 -6.91
CA ASN A 278 -11.34 -8.80 -6.94
C ASN A 278 -11.73 -8.16 -8.27
N ALA A 279 -12.94 -8.44 -8.73
CA ALA A 279 -13.46 -7.99 -10.01
C ALA A 279 -14.87 -7.42 -9.88
N GLY A 280 -15.14 -6.32 -10.58
CA GLY A 280 -16.46 -5.70 -10.61
C GLY A 280 -16.43 -4.34 -11.28
N PRO A 281 -17.60 -3.70 -11.47
CA PRO A 281 -17.68 -2.42 -12.18
C PRO A 281 -16.98 -1.25 -11.47
N TRP A 282 -16.62 -1.42 -10.21
CA TRP A 282 -15.85 -0.44 -9.43
C TRP A 282 -14.34 -0.52 -9.66
N VAL A 283 -13.81 -1.56 -10.30
CA VAL A 283 -12.38 -1.66 -10.63
C VAL A 283 -12.12 -0.73 -11.82
N THR A 284 -11.47 0.38 -11.54
CA THR A 284 -11.27 1.47 -12.52
C THR A 284 -10.17 1.13 -13.51
N THR A 285 -9.12 0.46 -13.06
CA THR A 285 -7.92 0.14 -13.86
C THR A 285 -7.16 -1.02 -13.23
N HIS A 286 -6.15 -1.52 -13.93
CA HIS A 286 -5.29 -2.60 -13.46
C HIS A 286 -3.81 -2.19 -13.60
N ARG A 287 -2.96 -2.69 -12.70
CA ARG A 287 -1.50 -2.52 -12.74
C ARG A 287 -0.82 -3.84 -12.41
N PRO A 288 0.45 -4.02 -12.79
CA PRO A 288 1.21 -5.19 -12.35
C PRO A 288 1.11 -5.37 -10.83
N GLY A 289 0.68 -6.56 -10.41
CA GLY A 289 0.49 -6.89 -9.00
C GLY A 289 0.92 -8.31 -8.65
N VAL A 290 1.55 -9.03 -9.59
CA VAL A 290 2.04 -10.40 -9.39
C VAL A 290 3.55 -10.44 -9.58
N ASN A 291 4.24 -11.11 -8.66
CA ASN A 291 5.69 -11.25 -8.64
C ASN A 291 6.41 -9.88 -8.67
N ILE A 292 5.89 -8.93 -7.93
CA ILE A 292 6.52 -7.61 -7.79
C ILE A 292 7.75 -7.74 -6.93
N VAL A 293 8.86 -7.14 -7.37
CA VAL A 293 10.10 -7.02 -6.60
C VAL A 293 10.14 -5.66 -5.94
N SER A 294 10.33 -5.61 -4.63
CA SER A 294 10.43 -4.34 -3.89
C SER A 294 11.22 -4.49 -2.60
N THR A 295 11.36 -3.38 -1.88
CA THR A 295 12.13 -3.28 -0.64
C THR A 295 11.45 -3.97 0.53
N LEU A 296 12.25 -4.58 1.38
CA LEU A 296 11.90 -5.07 2.72
C LEU A 296 12.88 -4.51 3.74
N PRO A 297 12.49 -4.38 5.01
CA PRO A 297 13.41 -3.92 6.05
C PRO A 297 14.65 -4.81 6.15
N VAL A 298 15.84 -4.21 6.14
CA VAL A 298 17.10 -4.93 6.31
C VAL A 298 17.35 -5.34 7.77
N THR A 299 16.48 -4.92 8.66
CA THR A 299 16.56 -5.16 10.11
C THR A 299 15.73 -6.36 10.57
N PHE A 300 15.06 -7.06 9.66
CA PHE A 300 14.31 -8.26 10.01
C PHE A 300 15.25 -9.33 10.60
N ASP A 301 14.80 -9.99 11.66
CA ASP A 301 15.47 -11.10 12.31
C ASP A 301 14.66 -12.41 12.27
N ALA A 302 13.74 -12.50 11.32
CA ALA A 302 12.95 -13.68 11.03
C ALA A 302 12.59 -13.75 9.53
N SER A 303 12.38 -14.94 9.01
CA SER A 303 12.00 -15.18 7.61
C SER A 303 10.50 -15.43 7.45
N ALA A 304 10.02 -15.44 6.21
CA ALA A 304 8.63 -15.80 5.88
C ALA A 304 8.28 -17.24 6.24
N GLN A 305 9.28 -18.06 6.54
CA GLN A 305 9.15 -19.45 6.97
C GLN A 305 10.04 -19.69 8.17
N PRO A 306 9.74 -20.69 9.00
CA PRO A 306 10.59 -21.03 10.14
C PRO A 306 12.04 -21.21 9.70
N ALA A 307 12.93 -20.39 10.23
CA ALA A 307 14.34 -20.47 9.92
C ALA A 307 14.91 -21.77 10.47
N ARG A 308 15.40 -22.64 9.60
CA ARG A 308 15.97 -23.92 10.00
C ARG A 308 17.27 -24.21 9.28
N ARG A 309 18.27 -24.55 10.05
CA ARG A 309 19.53 -25.10 9.57
C ARG A 309 19.79 -26.46 10.16
N VAL A 310 20.17 -27.41 9.34
CA VAL A 310 20.53 -28.76 9.75
C VAL A 310 21.85 -29.14 9.10
N GLY A 311 22.83 -29.50 9.93
CA GLY A 311 24.08 -30.09 9.45
C GLY A 311 23.80 -31.49 8.88
N THR A 312 24.27 -31.76 7.68
CA THR A 312 24.16 -33.06 7.00
C THR A 312 25.49 -33.38 6.35
N ASP A 313 25.73 -34.63 6.06
CA ASP A 313 26.86 -35.05 5.21
C ASP A 313 26.34 -35.24 3.77
N PRO A 314 26.82 -34.51 2.76
CA PRO A 314 27.94 -33.54 2.84
C PRO A 314 27.45 -32.07 2.92
N GLY A 315 27.15 -31.51 4.06
CA GLY A 315 26.95 -30.08 4.18
C GLY A 315 25.78 -29.61 5.03
N THR A 316 25.30 -28.39 4.80
CA THR A 316 24.17 -27.80 5.53
C THR A 316 22.95 -27.69 4.65
N ARG A 317 21.83 -28.13 5.17
CA ARG A 317 20.50 -27.85 4.60
C ARG A 317 19.85 -26.74 5.41
N ALA A 318 19.24 -25.77 4.73
CA ALA A 318 18.58 -24.65 5.36
C ALA A 318 17.31 -24.28 4.60
N THR A 319 16.45 -23.50 5.24
CA THR A 319 15.36 -22.78 4.55
C THR A 319 15.91 -21.81 3.52
N PRO A 320 15.12 -21.34 2.52
CA PRO A 320 15.65 -20.52 1.42
C PRO A 320 16.14 -19.15 1.84
N ASP A 321 15.59 -18.64 2.91
CA ASP A 321 15.95 -17.33 3.46
C ASP A 321 16.45 -17.49 4.92
N PRO A 322 17.66 -18.02 5.11
CA PRO A 322 18.22 -18.13 6.45
C PRO A 322 18.82 -16.80 6.93
N ASP A 323 18.82 -15.75 6.14
CA ASP A 323 19.33 -14.41 6.42
C ASP A 323 18.23 -13.40 6.73
N ASP A 324 16.99 -13.87 6.88
CA ASP A 324 15.86 -13.10 7.37
C ASP A 324 15.53 -11.85 6.52
N PHE A 325 15.62 -11.96 5.19
CA PHE A 325 15.46 -10.86 4.24
C PHE A 325 16.50 -9.74 4.34
N ARG A 326 17.64 -9.95 5.00
CA ARG A 326 18.69 -8.93 5.13
C ARG A 326 19.24 -8.40 3.80
N GLY A 327 19.02 -9.10 2.70
CA GLY A 327 19.22 -8.60 1.36
C GLY A 327 18.37 -7.36 1.01
N GLY A 328 17.36 -7.06 1.81
CA GLY A 328 16.51 -5.88 1.70
C GLY A 328 15.49 -5.92 0.57
N PHE A 329 15.35 -7.05 -0.12
CA PHE A 329 14.40 -7.20 -1.22
C PHE A 329 13.64 -8.52 -1.13
N GLY A 330 12.40 -8.49 -1.63
CA GLY A 330 11.60 -9.68 -1.80
C GLY A 330 10.71 -9.61 -3.04
N VAL A 331 10.09 -10.73 -3.36
CA VAL A 331 9.03 -10.83 -4.36
C VAL A 331 7.72 -11.05 -3.63
N TRP A 332 6.70 -10.26 -3.99
CA TRP A 332 5.38 -10.40 -3.40
C TRP A 332 4.27 -10.15 -4.42
N SER A 333 3.04 -10.61 -4.12
CA SER A 333 1.90 -10.44 -5.02
C SER A 333 0.66 -9.95 -4.26
N GLY A 334 -0.09 -9.05 -4.90
CA GLY A 334 -1.32 -8.50 -4.33
C GLY A 334 -1.78 -7.24 -5.08
N THR A 335 -3.06 -6.94 -5.02
CA THR A 335 -3.59 -5.64 -5.44
C THR A 335 -3.01 -4.49 -4.61
N SER A 336 -2.52 -4.81 -3.40
CA SER A 336 -1.75 -3.91 -2.53
C SER A 336 -0.48 -3.37 -3.18
N PHE A 337 0.05 -4.04 -4.21
CA PHE A 337 1.24 -3.61 -4.95
C PHE A 337 0.89 -3.02 -6.31
N ALA A 338 -0.26 -3.36 -6.85
CA ALA A 338 -0.81 -2.73 -8.04
C ALA A 338 -1.26 -1.27 -7.77
N ALA A 339 -1.88 -1.01 -6.62
CA ALA A 339 -2.31 0.33 -6.23
C ALA A 339 -1.12 1.32 -6.07
N PRO A 340 -0.04 1.03 -5.33
CA PRO A 340 1.09 1.93 -5.21
C PRO A 340 1.87 2.12 -6.52
N TRP A 341 1.79 1.17 -7.45
CA TRP A 341 2.33 1.38 -8.79
C TRP A 341 1.62 2.55 -9.50
N LEU A 342 0.28 2.56 -9.49
CA LEU A 342 -0.49 3.69 -10.03
C LEU A 342 -0.28 4.97 -9.22
N ALA A 343 -0.24 4.89 -7.89
CA ALA A 343 0.01 6.04 -7.02
C ALA A 343 1.36 6.71 -7.34
N GLY A 344 2.40 5.90 -7.57
CA GLY A 344 3.70 6.37 -8.02
C GLY A 344 3.64 7.00 -9.41
N GLN A 345 3.03 6.33 -10.40
CA GLN A 345 2.86 6.90 -11.73
C GLN A 345 2.14 8.25 -11.68
N LEU A 346 1.07 8.36 -10.89
CA LEU A 346 0.37 9.63 -10.67
C LEU A 346 1.30 10.69 -10.08
N ALA A 347 2.09 10.34 -9.08
CA ALA A 347 3.07 11.26 -8.48
C ALA A 347 4.14 11.69 -9.48
N ASP A 348 4.66 10.81 -10.35
CA ASP A 348 5.65 11.16 -11.37
C ASP A 348 5.07 12.13 -12.43
N HIS A 349 3.83 11.89 -12.87
CA HIS A 349 3.11 12.82 -13.74
C HIS A 349 2.86 14.18 -13.08
N LEU A 350 2.58 14.20 -11.78
CA LEU A 350 2.44 15.44 -11.01
C LEU A 350 3.77 16.18 -10.88
N ALA A 351 4.90 15.48 -10.70
CA ALA A 351 6.23 16.07 -10.66
C ALA A 351 6.55 16.85 -11.94
N ALA A 352 6.21 16.30 -13.10
CA ALA A 352 6.40 16.99 -14.39
C ALA A 352 5.55 18.27 -14.49
N ARG A 353 4.32 18.25 -13.98
CA ARG A 353 3.41 19.41 -13.99
C ARG A 353 3.82 20.46 -12.96
N LEU A 354 4.27 20.06 -11.77
CA LEU A 354 4.82 20.95 -10.75
C LEU A 354 6.11 21.67 -11.22
N ALA A 355 6.80 21.11 -12.21
CA ALA A 355 7.95 21.77 -12.84
C ALA A 355 7.55 22.84 -13.86
N ALA A 356 6.34 22.73 -14.43
CA ALA A 356 5.86 23.60 -15.50
C ALA A 356 4.93 24.73 -15.00
N ASP A 357 4.20 24.51 -13.87
CA ASP A 357 3.14 25.39 -13.39
C ASP A 357 3.54 26.13 -12.11
N ASP A 358 3.18 27.41 -12.05
CA ASP A 358 3.37 28.30 -10.88
C ASP A 358 2.07 28.56 -10.10
N ASP A 359 1.01 27.79 -10.36
CA ASP A 359 -0.34 28.00 -9.84
C ASP A 359 -0.54 27.72 -8.34
N GLY A 360 0.54 27.46 -7.60
CA GLY A 360 0.46 27.18 -6.16
C GLY A 360 -0.21 25.83 -5.84
N ASP A 361 -0.61 25.65 -4.58
CA ASP A 361 -1.23 24.42 -4.08
C ASP A 361 -2.70 24.61 -3.64
N ALA A 362 -3.37 25.63 -4.13
CA ALA A 362 -4.81 25.79 -3.94
C ALA A 362 -5.58 24.59 -4.50
N ALA A 363 -6.71 24.26 -3.88
CA ALA A 363 -7.50 23.07 -4.23
C ALA A 363 -7.87 22.99 -5.73
N ALA A 364 -8.12 24.11 -6.38
CA ALA A 364 -8.43 24.15 -7.82
C ALA A 364 -7.22 23.75 -8.68
N ALA A 365 -6.03 24.25 -8.36
CA ALA A 365 -4.79 23.92 -9.05
C ALA A 365 -4.42 22.45 -8.84
N LEU A 366 -4.51 21.95 -7.60
CA LEU A 366 -4.29 20.53 -7.33
C LEU A 366 -5.27 19.62 -8.09
N ARG A 367 -6.59 19.95 -8.08
CA ARG A 367 -7.58 19.19 -8.87
C ARG A 367 -7.26 19.19 -10.36
N GLY A 368 -6.87 20.33 -10.90
CA GLY A 368 -6.51 20.46 -12.31
C GLY A 368 -5.33 19.54 -12.67
N ARG A 369 -4.26 19.60 -11.88
CA ARG A 369 -3.07 18.75 -12.09
C ARG A 369 -3.36 17.26 -11.92
N ALA A 370 -3.99 16.87 -10.82
CA ALA A 370 -4.29 15.47 -10.53
C ALA A 370 -5.32 14.90 -11.51
N GLY A 371 -6.35 15.67 -11.87
CA GLY A 371 -7.35 15.26 -12.85
C GLY A 371 -6.75 15.02 -14.22
N ALA A 372 -5.90 15.93 -14.69
CA ALA A 372 -5.21 15.78 -15.98
C ALA A 372 -4.21 14.62 -15.98
N ALA A 373 -3.48 14.40 -14.88
CA ALA A 373 -2.57 13.27 -14.75
C ALA A 373 -3.32 11.93 -14.76
N LEU A 374 -4.41 11.82 -14.00
CA LEU A 374 -5.26 10.63 -14.01
C LEU A 374 -5.88 10.38 -15.37
N HIS A 375 -6.38 11.40 -16.05
CA HIS A 375 -6.92 11.24 -17.40
C HIS A 375 -5.89 10.62 -18.33
N THR A 376 -4.66 11.14 -18.33
CA THR A 376 -3.57 10.58 -19.14
C THR A 376 -3.33 9.11 -18.81
N LEU A 377 -3.20 8.77 -17.51
CA LEU A 377 -2.90 7.42 -17.06
C LEU A 377 -4.02 6.39 -17.32
N LEU A 378 -5.28 6.84 -17.34
CA LEU A 378 -6.42 5.95 -17.57
C LEU A 378 -6.76 5.79 -19.07
N VAL A 379 -6.41 6.78 -19.90
CA VAL A 379 -6.67 6.74 -21.36
C VAL A 379 -5.53 6.08 -22.14
N GLU A 380 -4.27 6.29 -21.70
CA GLU A 380 -3.09 5.72 -22.36
C GLU A 380 -2.92 4.20 -22.15
N GLU A 381 -3.74 3.60 -21.30
CA GLU A 381 -3.76 2.15 -21.16
C GLU A 381 -4.40 1.50 -22.39
N GLY A 382 -3.56 1.28 -23.39
CA GLY A 382 -3.90 0.41 -24.50
C GLY A 382 -4.28 -0.98 -23.94
N ARG A 383 -5.51 -1.40 -24.20
CA ARG A 383 -5.94 -2.79 -23.97
C ARG A 383 -5.01 -3.69 -24.80
N CYS A 384 -4.59 -4.77 -24.21
CA CYS A 384 -3.89 -5.84 -24.95
C CYS A 384 -4.68 -6.27 -26.17
#